data_f5e794567d786bf2d0c4050f33fd070f
#
_entry.id   f5e794567d786bf2d0c4050f33fd070f
#
_cell.length_a   1.000
_cell.length_b   1.000
_cell.length_c   1.000
_cell.angle_alpha   90.00
_cell.angle_beta   90.00
_cell.angle_gamma   90.00
#
_symmetry.space_group_name_H-M   'P 1'
#
loop_
_entity.id
_entity.type
_entity.pdbx_description
1 polymer ?
#
loop_
_entity_poly.entity_id
_entity_poly.type
_entity_poly.pdbx_seq_one_letter_code
_entity_poly.pdbx_strand_id
1 'polypeptide(L)'
;EGGAVTGTVAAGKAENAGGLLKGQKDVTEEALKDCSVTEVTIRSGKEKVTAFGGKSITLYLPVENKAFEVGKSYVVYQISDDGSVEQLVGKTGGKRFLEVATTHLSTFVALPVEVVDMPFTDVKEEDWFYGAVVYAYQNSILTGTGETTFSPNGTMTRSMLVTALWRLE
;
A
#
# COMPACT_ATOMS: atom_id res chain seq x y z
N GLU A 1 -24.72 -22.18 10.08
CA GLU A 1 -25.36 -21.70 8.83
C GLU A 1 -24.51 -20.56 8.28
N GLY A 2 -23.73 -20.87 7.22
CA GLY A 2 -22.90 -19.87 6.56
C GLY A 2 -23.75 -18.90 5.77
N GLY A 3 -23.83 -17.64 6.21
CA GLY A 3 -24.47 -16.57 5.44
C GLY A 3 -23.75 -16.33 4.11
N ALA A 4 -24.49 -15.90 3.09
CA ALA A 4 -23.91 -15.54 1.81
C ALA A 4 -22.86 -14.42 2.00
N VAL A 5 -21.64 -14.63 1.47
CA VAL A 5 -20.59 -13.60 1.43
C VAL A 5 -20.73 -12.85 0.13
N THR A 6 -20.91 -11.55 0.20
CA THR A 6 -20.98 -10.67 -0.98
C THR A 6 -19.84 -9.66 -0.93
N GLY A 7 -19.10 -9.54 -2.04
CA GLY A 7 -18.08 -8.53 -2.21
C GLY A 7 -18.54 -7.46 -3.20
N THR A 8 -18.26 -6.20 -2.89
CA THR A 8 -18.49 -5.06 -3.78
C THR A 8 -17.19 -4.31 -3.95
N VAL A 9 -16.84 -4.05 -5.21
CA VAL A 9 -15.74 -3.18 -5.59
C VAL A 9 -16.37 -2.01 -6.35
N ALA A 10 -16.23 -0.81 -5.83
CA ALA A 10 -16.79 0.40 -6.42
C ALA A 10 -15.67 1.41 -6.73
N ALA A 11 -15.77 2.08 -7.87
CA ALA A 11 -14.91 3.21 -8.16
C ALA A 11 -15.29 4.38 -7.24
N GLY A 12 -14.33 4.89 -6.49
CA GLY A 12 -14.47 6.09 -5.67
C GLY A 12 -14.26 7.36 -6.51
N LYS A 13 -14.62 8.52 -5.92
CA LYS A 13 -14.38 9.82 -6.57
C LYS A 13 -13.00 10.33 -6.20
N ALA A 14 -12.16 10.58 -7.20
CA ALA A 14 -10.82 11.15 -7.06
C ALA A 14 -10.80 12.51 -6.32
N GLU A 15 -11.89 13.30 -6.46
CA GLU A 15 -12.05 14.60 -5.79
C GLU A 15 -11.93 14.55 -4.28
N ASN A 16 -12.29 13.41 -3.65
CA ASN A 16 -12.22 13.22 -2.20
C ASN A 16 -10.82 12.78 -1.73
N ALA A 17 -10.00 12.22 -2.62
CA ALA A 17 -8.69 11.65 -2.27
C ALA A 17 -7.72 12.70 -1.72
N GLY A 18 -7.69 13.90 -2.31
CA GLY A 18 -6.79 14.96 -1.89
C GLY A 18 -7.00 15.44 -0.45
N GLY A 19 -8.26 15.45 0.03
CA GLY A 19 -8.58 15.80 1.40
C GLY A 19 -8.14 14.72 2.40
N LEU A 20 -8.31 13.46 2.03
CA LEU A 20 -7.98 12.30 2.86
C LEU A 20 -6.47 12.04 2.97
N LEU A 21 -5.71 12.40 1.92
CA LEU A 21 -4.28 12.18 1.84
C LEU A 21 -3.44 13.42 2.16
N LYS A 22 -4.07 14.45 2.72
CA LYS A 22 -3.38 15.70 3.07
C LYS A 22 -2.23 15.44 4.06
N GLY A 23 -1.02 15.86 3.67
CA GLY A 23 0.18 15.71 4.49
C GLY A 23 1.04 14.47 4.16
N GLN A 24 0.59 13.61 3.26
CA GLN A 24 1.44 12.52 2.75
C GLN A 24 2.47 13.06 1.75
N LYS A 25 3.74 12.60 1.86
CA LYS A 25 4.88 13.16 1.11
C LYS A 25 4.78 12.99 -0.41
N ASP A 26 4.25 11.84 -0.86
CA ASP A 26 4.19 11.48 -2.27
C ASP A 26 2.89 11.95 -2.95
N VAL A 27 2.03 12.62 -2.21
CA VAL A 27 0.73 13.12 -2.71
C VAL A 27 0.88 14.54 -3.22
N THR A 28 1.11 14.65 -4.52
CA THR A 28 1.11 15.94 -5.25
C THR A 28 -0.22 16.14 -5.95
N GLU A 29 -0.56 17.41 -6.28
CA GLU A 29 -1.75 17.70 -7.09
C GLU A 29 -1.69 17.02 -8.46
N GLU A 30 -0.50 16.87 -9.03
CA GLU A 30 -0.30 16.15 -10.30
C GLU A 30 -0.61 14.66 -10.16
N ALA A 31 -0.09 13.99 -9.12
CA ALA A 31 -0.36 12.59 -8.87
C ALA A 31 -1.86 12.30 -8.60
N LEU A 32 -2.57 13.25 -8.00
CA LEU A 32 -4.01 13.13 -7.75
C LEU A 32 -4.87 13.24 -9.01
N LYS A 33 -4.41 13.89 -10.07
CA LYS A 33 -5.16 13.97 -11.34
C LYS A 33 -5.33 12.62 -12.00
N ASP A 34 -4.33 11.75 -11.83
CA ASP A 34 -4.25 10.44 -12.45
C ASP A 34 -4.41 9.28 -11.44
N CYS A 35 -4.85 9.59 -10.22
CA CYS A 35 -5.07 8.58 -9.19
C CYS A 35 -6.27 7.69 -9.53
N SER A 36 -6.23 6.45 -9.03
CA SER A 36 -7.37 5.52 -9.05
C SER A 36 -7.88 5.30 -7.64
N VAL A 37 -9.16 5.57 -7.40
CA VAL A 37 -9.81 5.38 -6.10
C VAL A 37 -10.74 4.18 -6.17
N THR A 38 -10.56 3.23 -5.26
CA THR A 38 -11.35 2.00 -5.21
C THR A 38 -11.82 1.74 -3.78
N GLU A 39 -13.12 1.65 -3.60
CA GLU A 39 -13.73 1.21 -2.33
C GLU A 39 -14.02 -0.28 -2.41
N VAL A 40 -13.49 -1.04 -1.44
CA VAL A 40 -13.70 -2.48 -1.34
C VAL A 40 -14.47 -2.80 -0.08
N THR A 41 -15.65 -3.40 -0.24
CA THR A 41 -16.49 -3.83 0.88
C THR A 41 -16.86 -5.30 0.72
N ILE A 42 -16.66 -6.08 1.78
CA ILE A 42 -17.16 -7.46 1.87
C ILE A 42 -18.20 -7.51 3.00
N ARG A 43 -19.29 -8.20 2.74
CA ARG A 43 -20.36 -8.44 3.73
C ARG A 43 -20.59 -9.93 3.90
N SER A 44 -20.77 -10.34 5.15
CA SER A 44 -21.28 -11.67 5.50
C SER A 44 -22.70 -11.48 6.07
N GLY A 45 -23.70 -11.71 5.22
CA GLY A 45 -25.06 -11.33 5.52
C GLY A 45 -25.22 -9.81 5.65
N LYS A 46 -25.59 -9.31 6.84
CA LYS A 46 -25.73 -7.87 7.11
C LYS A 46 -24.47 -7.22 7.67
N GLU A 47 -23.48 -7.99 8.10
CA GLU A 47 -22.26 -7.50 8.74
C GLU A 47 -21.17 -7.17 7.72
N LYS A 48 -20.50 -6.00 7.88
CA LYS A 48 -19.32 -5.61 7.10
C LYS A 48 -18.11 -6.37 7.65
N VAL A 49 -17.42 -7.08 6.78
CA VAL A 49 -16.13 -7.72 7.12
C VAL A 49 -15.04 -6.70 6.87
N THR A 50 -14.36 -6.25 7.92
CA THR A 50 -13.32 -5.22 7.84
C THR A 50 -11.92 -5.78 7.99
N ALA A 51 -11.75 -6.97 8.60
CA ALA A 51 -10.46 -7.58 8.85
C ALA A 51 -10.51 -9.10 8.72
N PHE A 52 -9.34 -9.72 8.53
CA PHE A 52 -9.20 -11.16 8.24
C PHE A 52 -8.46 -11.91 9.35
N GLY A 53 -8.61 -11.48 10.59
CA GLY A 53 -7.96 -12.14 11.73
C GLY A 53 -6.43 -12.09 11.68
N GLY A 54 -5.87 -11.00 11.18
CA GLY A 54 -4.43 -10.81 11.03
C GLY A 54 -3.81 -11.51 9.82
N LYS A 55 -4.62 -12.18 8.98
CA LYS A 55 -4.14 -12.77 7.72
C LYS A 55 -4.15 -11.73 6.62
N SER A 56 -3.10 -11.73 5.79
CA SER A 56 -3.05 -10.94 4.58
C SER A 56 -3.85 -11.58 3.45
N ILE A 57 -4.52 -10.76 2.68
CA ILE A 57 -5.17 -11.13 1.40
C ILE A 57 -4.59 -10.29 0.28
N THR A 58 -4.64 -10.81 -0.94
CA THR A 58 -4.28 -10.05 -2.13
C THR A 58 -5.55 -9.51 -2.78
N LEU A 59 -5.60 -8.21 -3.00
CA LEU A 59 -6.64 -7.54 -3.75
C LEU A 59 -6.15 -7.19 -5.15
N TYR A 60 -7.03 -7.26 -6.12
CA TYR A 60 -6.81 -6.81 -7.49
C TYR A 60 -7.62 -5.54 -7.71
N LEU A 61 -6.99 -4.39 -7.47
CA LEU A 61 -7.62 -3.08 -7.59
C LEU A 61 -7.63 -2.63 -9.06
N PRO A 62 -8.77 -2.28 -9.64
CA PRO A 62 -8.83 -1.82 -11.01
C PRO A 62 -8.12 -0.46 -11.15
N VAL A 63 -7.30 -0.31 -12.18
CA VAL A 63 -6.69 0.96 -12.57
C VAL A 63 -6.97 1.20 -14.06
N GLU A 64 -7.76 2.20 -14.35
CA GLU A 64 -8.18 2.50 -15.73
C GLU A 64 -7.25 3.50 -16.43
N ASN A 65 -6.36 4.12 -15.69
CA ASN A 65 -5.50 5.18 -16.16
C ASN A 65 -4.25 4.65 -16.89
N LYS A 66 -3.88 5.36 -17.98
CA LYS A 66 -2.66 5.08 -18.76
C LYS A 66 -1.36 5.41 -18.02
N ALA A 67 -1.44 6.12 -16.89
CA ALA A 67 -0.30 6.40 -16.03
C ALA A 67 0.27 5.17 -15.33
N PHE A 68 -0.46 4.04 -15.34
CA PHE A 68 -0.02 2.78 -14.73
C PHE A 68 0.51 1.82 -15.79
N GLU A 69 1.81 1.60 -15.81
CA GLU A 69 2.49 0.70 -16.73
C GLU A 69 2.57 -0.72 -16.17
N VAL A 70 2.45 -1.72 -17.05
CA VAL A 70 2.53 -3.14 -16.66
C VAL A 70 3.92 -3.49 -16.13
N GLY A 71 3.97 -4.25 -15.04
CA GLY A 71 5.20 -4.71 -14.39
C GLY A 71 5.87 -3.68 -13.48
N LYS A 72 5.24 -2.52 -13.28
CA LYS A 72 5.72 -1.48 -12.38
C LYS A 72 5.00 -1.54 -11.03
N SER A 73 5.68 -1.07 -10.00
CA SER A 73 5.13 -0.95 -8.64
C SER A 73 4.78 0.51 -8.34
N TYR A 74 3.65 0.72 -7.68
CA TYR A 74 3.08 2.04 -7.41
C TYR A 74 2.69 2.19 -5.95
N VAL A 75 2.68 3.42 -5.49
CA VAL A 75 2.21 3.77 -4.16
C VAL A 75 0.69 3.62 -4.08
N VAL A 76 0.22 2.92 -3.06
CA VAL A 76 -1.21 2.76 -2.76
C VAL A 76 -1.46 3.17 -1.32
N TYR A 77 -2.35 4.10 -1.11
CA TYR A 77 -2.81 4.46 0.21
C TYR A 77 -4.10 3.74 0.55
N GLN A 78 -4.12 3.09 1.69
CA GLN A 78 -5.30 2.49 2.29
C GLN A 78 -5.84 3.42 3.37
N ILE A 79 -7.11 3.80 3.27
CA ILE A 79 -7.76 4.77 4.17
C ILE A 79 -8.86 4.04 4.90
N SER A 80 -8.68 3.81 6.19
CA SER A 80 -9.65 3.13 7.04
C SER A 80 -10.84 4.01 7.42
N ASP A 81 -11.94 3.38 7.88
CA ASP A 81 -13.18 4.09 8.27
C ASP A 81 -12.95 5.10 9.42
N ASP A 82 -11.91 4.93 10.23
CA ASP A 82 -11.50 5.84 11.31
C ASP A 82 -10.61 7.01 10.85
N GLY A 83 -10.30 7.07 9.55
CA GLY A 83 -9.45 8.08 8.93
C GLY A 83 -7.96 7.78 9.01
N SER A 84 -7.55 6.63 9.55
CA SER A 84 -6.13 6.21 9.50
C SER A 84 -5.73 5.91 8.06
N VAL A 85 -4.47 6.27 7.73
CA VAL A 85 -3.90 6.12 6.40
C VAL A 85 -2.66 5.24 6.49
N GLU A 86 -2.64 4.16 5.72
CA GLU A 86 -1.50 3.27 5.59
C GLU A 86 -0.99 3.28 4.14
N GLN A 87 0.32 3.37 3.97
CA GLN A 87 0.94 3.28 2.65
C GLN A 87 1.27 1.82 2.34
N LEU A 88 0.80 1.36 1.19
CA LEU A 88 1.04 0.05 0.63
C LEU A 88 1.75 0.17 -0.72
N VAL A 89 2.22 -0.96 -1.23
CA VAL A 89 2.76 -1.07 -2.59
C VAL A 89 1.82 -1.92 -3.41
N GLY A 90 1.45 -1.40 -4.58
CA GLY A 90 0.70 -2.14 -5.59
C GLY A 90 1.54 -2.40 -6.82
N LYS A 91 1.58 -3.65 -7.31
CA LYS A 91 2.23 -4.03 -8.55
C LYS A 91 1.23 -4.22 -9.67
N THR A 92 1.50 -3.63 -10.82
CA THR A 92 0.64 -3.86 -11.99
C THR A 92 0.88 -5.23 -12.59
N GLY A 93 -0.14 -6.08 -12.55
CA GLY A 93 -0.23 -7.31 -13.36
C GLY A 93 -0.61 -7.02 -14.80
N GLY A 94 -0.67 -8.03 -15.65
CA GLY A 94 -0.82 -7.89 -17.11
C GLY A 94 -2.09 -7.21 -17.66
N LYS A 95 -3.05 -6.71 -16.85
CA LYS A 95 -4.33 -6.17 -17.36
C LYS A 95 -5.01 -5.19 -16.40
N ARG A 96 -4.52 -3.97 -16.31
CA ARG A 96 -5.25 -2.88 -15.63
C ARG A 96 -5.66 -3.16 -14.18
N PHE A 97 -4.85 -3.92 -13.45
CA PHE A 97 -5.04 -4.16 -12.04
C PHE A 97 -3.75 -3.95 -11.28
N LEU A 98 -3.86 -3.40 -10.08
CA LEU A 98 -2.81 -3.42 -9.07
C LEU A 98 -3.07 -4.58 -8.11
N GLU A 99 -2.09 -5.44 -7.94
CA GLU A 99 -2.05 -6.45 -6.90
C GLU A 99 -1.55 -5.79 -5.61
N VAL A 100 -2.37 -5.79 -4.58
CA VAL A 100 -2.08 -5.14 -3.29
C VAL A 100 -2.33 -6.14 -2.17
N ALA A 101 -1.34 -6.34 -1.31
CA ALA A 101 -1.50 -7.15 -0.10
C ALA A 101 -2.01 -6.29 1.05
N THR A 102 -3.05 -6.73 1.74
CA THR A 102 -3.62 -6.02 2.89
C THR A 102 -4.20 -6.99 3.93
N THR A 103 -4.32 -6.55 5.17
CA THR A 103 -4.94 -7.31 6.28
C THR A 103 -6.38 -6.88 6.59
N HIS A 104 -6.85 -5.77 5.99
CA HIS A 104 -8.21 -5.26 6.19
C HIS A 104 -8.71 -4.55 4.93
N LEU A 105 -10.02 -4.31 4.87
CA LEU A 105 -10.71 -3.67 3.75
C LEU A 105 -11.08 -2.24 4.07
N SER A 106 -10.94 -1.38 3.06
CA SER A 106 -11.28 0.04 3.17
C SER A 106 -11.29 0.72 1.80
N THR A 107 -11.05 2.02 1.76
CA THR A 107 -10.83 2.77 0.53
C THR A 107 -9.36 2.75 0.16
N PHE A 108 -9.05 2.41 -1.08
CA PHE A 108 -7.70 2.40 -1.65
C PHE A 108 -7.56 3.52 -2.66
N VAL A 109 -6.46 4.27 -2.54
CA VAL A 109 -6.08 5.31 -3.50
C VAL A 109 -4.73 4.94 -4.09
N ALA A 110 -4.73 4.53 -5.36
CA ALA A 110 -3.50 4.25 -6.09
C ALA A 110 -3.02 5.54 -6.78
N LEU A 111 -1.77 5.90 -6.55
CA LEU A 111 -1.13 7.04 -7.20
C LEU A 111 -0.18 6.57 -8.30
N PRO A 112 -0.06 7.28 -9.43
CA PRO A 112 0.90 6.98 -10.49
C PRO A 112 2.34 7.37 -10.11
N VAL A 113 2.68 7.22 -8.86
CA VAL A 113 4.02 7.42 -8.32
C VAL A 113 4.71 6.07 -8.29
N GLU A 114 5.66 5.89 -9.19
CA GLU A 114 6.43 4.65 -9.29
C GLU A 114 7.28 4.44 -8.03
N VAL A 115 7.24 3.24 -7.49
CA VAL A 115 8.08 2.86 -6.37
C VAL A 115 9.52 2.72 -6.83
N VAL A 116 10.44 3.41 -6.17
CA VAL A 116 11.86 3.33 -6.50
C VAL A 116 12.38 1.90 -6.27
N ASP A 117 13.08 1.37 -7.27
CA ASP A 117 13.73 0.07 -7.15
C ASP A 117 14.70 0.07 -5.97
N MET A 118 14.55 -0.92 -5.10
CA MET A 118 15.44 -1.10 -3.96
C MET A 118 16.67 -1.91 -4.41
N PRO A 119 17.88 -1.57 -3.91
CA PRO A 119 19.08 -2.34 -4.25
C PRO A 119 19.16 -3.70 -3.54
N PHE A 120 18.17 -4.05 -2.70
CA PHE A 120 18.26 -5.18 -1.78
C PHE A 120 17.94 -6.51 -2.45
N THR A 121 18.85 -7.46 -2.38
CA THR A 121 18.69 -8.81 -2.94
C THR A 121 17.98 -9.77 -1.98
N ASP A 122 17.90 -9.42 -0.70
CA ASP A 122 17.31 -10.20 0.39
C ASP A 122 15.88 -9.72 0.77
N VAL A 123 15.27 -8.85 -0.05
CA VAL A 123 13.87 -8.41 0.04
C VAL A 123 13.20 -8.66 -1.29
N LYS A 124 12.17 -9.48 -1.28
CA LYS A 124 11.42 -9.85 -2.48
C LYS A 124 10.02 -9.29 -2.44
N GLU A 125 9.41 -9.07 -3.61
CA GLU A 125 8.07 -8.50 -3.73
C GLU A 125 6.98 -9.36 -3.08
N GLU A 126 7.19 -10.68 -3.01
CA GLU A 126 6.29 -11.62 -2.35
C GLU A 126 6.42 -11.68 -0.82
N ASP A 127 7.42 -11.00 -0.25
CA ASP A 127 7.61 -10.96 1.21
C ASP A 127 6.53 -10.09 1.86
N TRP A 128 5.97 -10.57 2.99
CA TRP A 128 4.92 -9.85 3.71
C TRP A 128 5.35 -8.47 4.22
N PHE A 129 6.65 -8.27 4.42
CA PHE A 129 7.23 -6.99 4.87
C PHE A 129 7.68 -6.10 3.70
N TYR A 130 7.54 -6.51 2.44
CA TYR A 130 8.04 -5.78 1.27
C TYR A 130 7.59 -4.32 1.27
N GLY A 131 6.28 -4.05 1.41
CA GLY A 131 5.73 -2.70 1.41
C GLY A 131 6.31 -1.82 2.53
N ALA A 132 6.48 -2.39 3.73
CA ALA A 132 7.08 -1.67 4.86
C ALA A 132 8.57 -1.33 4.61
N VAL A 133 9.32 -2.22 3.97
CA VAL A 133 10.73 -1.98 3.62
C VAL A 133 10.83 -0.91 2.53
N VAL A 134 9.99 -0.98 1.50
CA VAL A 134 9.92 0.05 0.45
C VAL A 134 9.66 1.42 1.06
N TYR A 135 8.64 1.52 1.92
CA TYR A 135 8.32 2.77 2.61
C TYR A 135 9.50 3.30 3.43
N ALA A 136 10.10 2.43 4.26
CA ALA A 136 11.23 2.81 5.10
C ALA A 136 12.44 3.27 4.28
N TYR A 137 12.72 2.62 3.16
CA TYR A 137 13.81 2.97 2.26
C TYR A 137 13.55 4.28 1.52
N GLN A 138 12.39 4.45 0.89
CA GLN A 138 12.02 5.67 0.17
C GLN A 138 12.03 6.92 1.05
N ASN A 139 11.58 6.77 2.29
CA ASN A 139 11.59 7.86 3.27
C ASN A 139 12.91 7.99 4.04
N SER A 140 13.95 7.22 3.63
CA SER A 140 15.27 7.23 4.28
C SER A 140 15.24 6.90 5.78
N ILE A 141 14.18 6.24 6.27
CA ILE A 141 14.03 5.82 7.67
C ILE A 141 15.01 4.69 7.97
N LEU A 142 15.06 3.69 7.08
CA LEU A 142 15.99 2.58 7.13
C LEU A 142 16.62 2.42 5.74
N THR A 143 17.94 2.37 5.67
CA THR A 143 18.70 2.33 4.40
C THR A 143 19.40 1.00 4.15
N GLY A 144 19.03 -0.02 4.95
CA GLY A 144 19.68 -1.34 4.88
C GLY A 144 20.91 -1.47 5.79
N THR A 145 21.46 -2.67 5.82
CA THR A 145 22.66 -3.03 6.60
C THR A 145 23.91 -3.12 5.72
N GLY A 146 23.74 -3.08 4.40
CA GLY A 146 24.79 -3.09 3.39
C GLY A 146 24.30 -2.50 2.09
N GLU A 147 25.17 -2.42 1.08
CA GLU A 147 24.84 -1.83 -0.23
C GLU A 147 23.68 -2.57 -0.94
N THR A 148 23.63 -3.89 -0.80
CA THR A 148 22.62 -4.74 -1.45
C THR A 148 21.85 -5.61 -0.46
N THR A 149 21.91 -5.32 0.84
CA THR A 149 21.25 -6.10 1.90
C THR A 149 20.50 -5.22 2.85
N PHE A 150 19.25 -5.56 3.12
CA PHE A 150 18.39 -4.93 4.12
C PHE A 150 18.46 -5.63 5.46
N SER A 151 18.61 -6.96 5.46
CA SER A 151 18.59 -7.87 6.62
C SER A 151 17.26 -7.85 7.38
N PRO A 152 16.12 -8.13 6.73
CA PRO A 152 14.80 -8.00 7.34
C PRO A 152 14.58 -8.89 8.56
N ASN A 153 15.30 -10.01 8.65
CA ASN A 153 15.27 -10.94 9.77
C ASN A 153 16.43 -10.72 10.76
N GLY A 154 17.21 -9.66 10.58
CA GLY A 154 18.33 -9.31 11.43
C GLY A 154 17.90 -8.68 12.75
N THR A 155 18.81 -8.69 13.73
CA THR A 155 18.56 -8.04 15.03
C THR A 155 18.75 -6.53 14.90
N MET A 156 17.73 -5.75 15.26
CA MET A 156 17.82 -4.30 15.35
C MET A 156 18.51 -3.88 16.65
N THR A 157 19.56 -3.07 16.55
CA THR A 157 20.21 -2.49 17.72
C THR A 157 19.40 -1.30 18.27
N ARG A 158 19.63 -0.90 19.53
CA ARG A 158 19.00 0.28 20.11
C ARG A 158 19.32 1.55 19.33
N SER A 159 20.54 1.70 18.84
CA SER A 159 20.95 2.84 18.01
C SER A 159 20.20 2.88 16.69
N MET A 160 20.01 1.75 16.02
CA MET A 160 19.22 1.68 14.77
C MET A 160 17.77 2.11 15.01
N LEU A 161 17.16 1.65 16.11
CA LEU A 161 15.79 2.02 16.47
C LEU A 161 15.68 3.54 16.72
N VAL A 162 16.58 4.10 17.55
CA VAL A 162 16.57 5.54 17.85
C VAL A 162 16.79 6.37 16.59
N THR A 163 17.69 5.95 15.70
CA THR A 163 17.94 6.62 14.42
C THR A 163 16.70 6.57 13.52
N ALA A 164 16.02 5.43 13.45
CA ALA A 164 14.79 5.28 12.65
C ALA A 164 13.66 6.20 13.20
N LEU A 165 13.47 6.23 14.52
CA LEU A 165 12.49 7.11 15.16
C LEU A 165 12.78 8.59 14.92
N TRP A 166 14.05 9.00 15.00
CA TRP A 166 14.47 10.39 14.74
C TRP A 166 14.23 10.81 13.28
N ARG A 167 14.35 9.87 12.33
CA ARG A 167 14.10 10.13 10.92
C ARG A 167 12.61 10.15 10.54
N LEU A 168 11.75 9.67 11.43
CA LEU A 168 10.30 9.71 11.27
C LEU A 168 9.69 11.08 11.59
N GLU A 169 10.38 11.93 12.35
CA GLU A 169 9.98 13.31 12.65
C GLU A 169 10.28 14.25 11.46
#